data_5596846540f4ecc0f60ca6fc24f982d2
#
_entry.id   5596846540f4ecc0f60ca6fc24f982d2
#
_cell.length_a   1.000
_cell.length_b   1.000
_cell.length_c   1.000
_cell.angle_alpha   90.00
_cell.angle_beta   90.00
_cell.angle_gamma   90.00
#
_symmetry.space_group_name_H-M   'P 1'
#
loop_
_entity.id
_entity.type
_entity.pdbx_description
1 polymer ?
#
loop_
_entity_poly.entity_id
_entity_poly.type
_entity_poly.pdbx_seq_one_letter_code
_entity_poly.pdbx_strand_id
1 'polypeptide(L)'
;VNTEKHKVEVILEHINSGIIAFDTDQNVVHINTAAKKIFGITNPEDVKFDKFLREQKANVCMAEFLYLERSKTEVRDLLVGGSHIKAYFVPFKMDNDKIAGIVCVFEDVTEQFNLEAARQKFVAEVSHELKTPLTTIRTYTETLLNGYLDDKKTAVKFLNTVQDEADKMTALVQNLLILSRFDMQKVENRKELF
;
A
#
# COMPACT_ATOMS: atom_id res chain seq x y z
N VAL A 1 -40.59 6.33 0.06
CA VAL A 1 -39.47 7.30 0.08
C VAL A 1 -38.65 7.16 1.37
N ASN A 2 -39.29 6.90 2.52
CA ASN A 2 -38.57 6.82 3.80
C ASN A 2 -37.74 5.52 3.96
N THR A 3 -38.20 4.41 3.37
CA THR A 3 -37.60 3.07 3.53
C THR A 3 -36.31 2.93 2.74
N GLU A 4 -36.21 3.51 1.55
CA GLU A 4 -34.97 3.46 0.73
C GLU A 4 -33.87 4.34 1.33
N LYS A 5 -34.22 5.54 1.80
CA LYS A 5 -33.31 6.43 2.47
C LYS A 5 -32.70 5.76 3.71
N HIS A 6 -33.52 5.12 4.52
CA HIS A 6 -33.07 4.41 5.72
C HIS A 6 -32.16 3.20 5.38
N LYS A 7 -32.46 2.46 4.31
CA LYS A 7 -31.57 1.37 3.84
C LYS A 7 -30.17 1.88 3.45
N VAL A 8 -30.11 3.00 2.71
CA VAL A 8 -28.84 3.61 2.31
C VAL A 8 -28.05 4.08 3.54
N GLU A 9 -28.70 4.72 4.49
CA GLU A 9 -28.07 5.16 5.74
C GLU A 9 -27.47 3.97 6.51
N VAL A 10 -28.23 2.87 6.66
CA VAL A 10 -27.73 1.65 7.32
C VAL A 10 -26.52 1.06 6.59
N ILE A 11 -26.54 1.03 5.26
CA ILE A 11 -25.41 0.53 4.47
C ILE A 11 -24.17 1.41 4.70
N LEU A 12 -24.33 2.74 4.61
CA LEU A 12 -23.23 3.69 4.79
C LEU A 12 -22.60 3.60 6.20
N GLU A 13 -23.41 3.34 7.23
CA GLU A 13 -22.93 3.19 8.61
C GLU A 13 -22.15 1.89 8.86
N HIS A 14 -22.40 0.83 8.07
CA HIS A 14 -21.73 -0.47 8.23
C HIS A 14 -20.54 -0.68 7.30
N ILE A 15 -20.25 0.28 6.41
CA ILE A 15 -19.05 0.26 5.58
C ILE A 15 -17.83 0.61 6.45
N ASN A 16 -16.77 -0.17 6.34
CA ASN A 16 -15.51 0.06 7.06
C ASN A 16 -14.75 1.30 6.57
N SER A 17 -15.02 1.76 5.35
CA SER A 17 -14.43 2.99 4.81
C SER A 17 -15.11 4.22 5.41
N GLY A 18 -14.31 5.23 5.76
CA GLY A 18 -14.83 6.52 6.19
C GLY A 18 -15.51 7.24 5.03
N ILE A 19 -16.71 7.78 5.24
CA ILE A 19 -17.44 8.55 4.23
C ILE A 19 -17.80 9.90 4.81
N ILE A 20 -17.46 10.99 4.09
CA ILE A 20 -17.87 12.35 4.40
C ILE A 20 -18.38 13.00 3.11
N ALA A 21 -19.61 13.50 3.11
CA ALA A 21 -20.15 14.28 2.01
C ALA A 21 -20.21 15.76 2.40
N PHE A 22 -19.76 16.61 1.49
CA PHE A 22 -19.76 18.07 1.64
C PHE A 22 -20.63 18.71 0.56
N ASP A 23 -21.32 19.79 0.92
CA ASP A 23 -22.01 20.66 -0.04
C ASP A 23 -21.03 21.64 -0.71
N THR A 24 -21.53 22.46 -1.61
CA THR A 24 -20.76 23.52 -2.30
C THR A 24 -20.31 24.64 -1.38
N ASP A 25 -20.92 24.80 -0.21
CA ASP A 25 -20.56 25.76 0.84
C ASP A 25 -19.57 25.17 1.84
N GLN A 26 -19.00 23.99 1.52
CA GLN A 26 -18.01 23.27 2.32
C GLN A 26 -18.53 22.69 3.64
N ASN A 27 -19.84 22.64 3.85
CA ASN A 27 -20.44 22.06 5.05
C ASN A 27 -20.56 20.55 4.91
N VAL A 28 -20.43 19.85 6.05
CA VAL A 28 -20.72 18.39 6.10
C VAL A 28 -22.22 18.17 5.96
N VAL A 29 -22.62 17.43 4.92
CA VAL A 29 -23.98 16.97 4.69
C VAL A 29 -24.22 15.60 5.29
N HIS A 30 -23.20 14.74 5.22
CA HIS A 30 -23.24 13.39 5.76
C HIS A 30 -21.84 12.97 6.24
N ILE A 31 -21.78 12.21 7.33
CA ILE A 31 -20.58 11.59 7.86
C ILE A 31 -20.94 10.27 8.53
N ASN A 32 -20.27 9.19 8.16
CA ASN A 32 -20.49 7.89 8.79
C ASN A 32 -19.60 7.68 10.04
N THR A 33 -19.91 6.63 10.80
CA THR A 33 -19.19 6.28 12.04
C THR A 33 -17.73 5.96 11.79
N ALA A 34 -17.38 5.33 10.66
CA ALA A 34 -16.00 5.02 10.31
C ALA A 34 -15.16 6.31 10.13
N ALA A 35 -15.67 7.32 9.40
CA ALA A 35 -14.97 8.59 9.23
C ALA A 35 -14.77 9.32 10.56
N LYS A 36 -15.79 9.33 11.44
CA LYS A 36 -15.65 9.92 12.78
C LYS A 36 -14.51 9.28 13.57
N LYS A 37 -14.36 7.95 13.49
CA LYS A 37 -13.30 7.20 14.17
C LYS A 37 -11.93 7.48 13.58
N ILE A 38 -11.79 7.43 12.25
CA ILE A 38 -10.50 7.64 11.55
C ILE A 38 -9.93 9.02 11.88
N PHE A 39 -10.76 10.07 11.87
CA PHE A 39 -10.32 11.46 12.04
C PHE A 39 -10.58 12.04 13.44
N GLY A 40 -11.17 11.28 14.36
CA GLY A 40 -11.49 11.77 15.71
C GLY A 40 -12.54 12.88 15.72
N ILE A 41 -13.43 12.94 14.73
CA ILE A 41 -14.44 14.00 14.60
C ILE A 41 -15.59 13.76 15.58
N THR A 42 -15.73 14.67 16.56
CA THR A 42 -16.83 14.64 17.54
C THR A 42 -18.00 15.52 17.11
N ASN A 43 -17.72 16.68 16.53
CA ASN A 43 -18.72 17.63 16.08
C ASN A 43 -18.59 17.88 14.55
N PRO A 44 -19.44 17.30 13.71
CA PRO A 44 -19.37 17.47 12.25
C PRO A 44 -19.60 18.90 11.76
N GLU A 45 -20.32 19.73 12.52
CA GLU A 45 -20.65 21.11 12.13
C GLU A 45 -19.40 22.02 12.07
N ASP A 46 -18.35 21.68 12.82
CA ASP A 46 -17.09 22.44 12.84
C ASP A 46 -16.15 22.08 11.69
N VAL A 47 -16.51 21.06 10.88
CA VAL A 47 -15.69 20.53 9.79
C VAL A 47 -16.06 21.25 8.49
N LYS A 48 -15.07 21.92 7.89
CA LYS A 48 -15.16 22.55 6.57
C LYS A 48 -14.20 21.88 5.61
N PHE A 49 -14.62 21.61 4.38
CA PHE A 49 -13.86 20.83 3.40
C PHE A 49 -12.40 21.28 3.26
N ASP A 50 -12.15 22.54 2.88
CA ASP A 50 -10.79 23.01 2.62
C ASP A 50 -9.93 23.06 3.90
N LYS A 51 -10.52 23.41 5.05
CA LYS A 51 -9.83 23.41 6.35
C LYS A 51 -9.46 21.99 6.75
N PHE A 52 -10.41 21.08 6.69
CA PHE A 52 -10.22 19.66 7.03
C PHE A 52 -9.11 19.03 6.18
N LEU A 53 -9.16 19.18 4.86
CA LEU A 53 -8.15 18.61 3.97
C LEU A 53 -6.76 19.23 4.13
N ARG A 54 -6.68 20.52 4.45
CA ARG A 54 -5.43 21.20 4.77
C ARG A 54 -4.80 20.62 6.04
N GLU A 55 -5.59 20.35 7.07
CA GLU A 55 -5.13 19.72 8.31
C GLU A 55 -4.60 18.31 8.05
N GLN A 56 -5.21 17.58 7.11
CA GLN A 56 -4.74 16.26 6.67
C GLN A 56 -3.60 16.32 5.62
N LYS A 57 -3.09 17.53 5.30
CA LYS A 57 -2.06 17.76 4.27
C LYS A 57 -2.45 17.26 2.88
N ALA A 58 -3.74 17.10 2.63
CA ALA A 58 -4.26 16.83 1.31
C ALA A 58 -4.23 18.12 0.49
N ASN A 59 -3.53 18.11 -0.63
CA ASN A 59 -3.44 19.28 -1.50
C ASN A 59 -4.61 19.30 -2.49
N VAL A 60 -5.82 19.47 -1.95
CA VAL A 60 -7.11 19.47 -2.69
C VAL A 60 -7.97 20.59 -2.12
N CYS A 61 -8.64 21.36 -2.97
CA CYS A 61 -9.57 22.39 -2.55
C CYS A 61 -10.90 22.31 -3.32
N MET A 62 -11.98 22.77 -2.69
CA MET A 62 -13.34 22.76 -3.27
C MET A 62 -13.40 23.51 -4.60
N ALA A 63 -12.67 24.63 -4.71
CA ALA A 63 -12.65 25.46 -5.91
C ALA A 63 -12.19 24.70 -7.15
N GLU A 64 -11.28 23.73 -7.03
CA GLU A 64 -10.81 22.93 -8.16
C GLU A 64 -11.94 22.11 -8.79
N PHE A 65 -12.87 21.59 -7.99
CA PHE A 65 -14.02 20.84 -8.49
C PHE A 65 -15.09 21.76 -9.09
N LEU A 66 -15.35 22.88 -8.44
CA LEU A 66 -16.43 23.79 -8.85
C LEU A 66 -16.09 24.58 -10.12
N TYR A 67 -14.85 25.08 -10.26
CA TYR A 67 -14.47 26.00 -11.34
C TYR A 67 -13.72 25.33 -12.51
N LEU A 68 -13.03 24.20 -12.26
CA LEU A 68 -12.30 23.49 -13.31
C LEU A 68 -13.13 22.36 -13.96
N GLU A 69 -14.42 22.27 -13.63
CA GLU A 69 -15.34 21.21 -14.10
C GLU A 69 -14.72 19.80 -14.00
N ARG A 70 -13.90 19.58 -12.97
CA ARG A 70 -13.29 18.26 -12.72
C ARG A 70 -14.37 17.29 -12.26
N SER A 71 -15.03 16.66 -13.22
CA SER A 71 -15.98 15.57 -12.97
C SER A 71 -15.30 14.22 -12.68
N LYS A 72 -13.96 14.21 -12.62
CA LYS A 72 -13.19 12.97 -12.36
C LYS A 72 -12.89 12.82 -10.88
N THR A 73 -12.88 11.58 -10.43
CA THR A 73 -12.42 11.20 -9.09
C THR A 73 -10.95 11.58 -8.91
N GLU A 74 -10.66 12.35 -7.89
CA GLU A 74 -9.30 12.61 -7.43
C GLU A 74 -8.93 11.61 -6.34
N VAL A 75 -7.68 11.15 -6.34
CA VAL A 75 -7.18 10.20 -5.34
C VAL A 75 -5.93 10.78 -4.67
N ARG A 76 -5.86 10.66 -3.34
CA ARG A 76 -4.70 11.08 -2.54
C ARG A 76 -4.40 10.05 -1.47
N ASP A 77 -3.12 9.90 -1.19
CA ASP A 77 -2.64 9.12 -0.06
C ASP A 77 -2.39 10.06 1.12
N LEU A 78 -2.96 9.74 2.27
CA LEU A 78 -2.88 10.52 3.51
C LEU A 78 -2.25 9.68 4.61
N LEU A 79 -1.58 10.33 5.54
CA LEU A 79 -1.09 9.71 6.76
C LEU A 79 -1.84 10.31 7.95
N VAL A 80 -2.74 9.56 8.55
CA VAL A 80 -3.62 10.01 9.63
C VAL A 80 -3.37 9.17 10.88
N GLY A 81 -2.85 9.77 11.94
CA GLY A 81 -2.59 9.06 13.19
C GLY A 81 -1.64 7.86 13.07
N GLY A 82 -0.80 7.83 12.03
CA GLY A 82 0.09 6.70 11.73
C GLY A 82 -0.49 5.66 10.78
N SER A 83 -1.77 5.78 10.41
CA SER A 83 -2.43 4.92 9.41
C SER A 83 -2.28 5.50 8.00
N HIS A 84 -2.07 4.62 7.03
CA HIS A 84 -2.10 4.97 5.60
C HIS A 84 -3.54 4.94 5.10
N ILE A 85 -4.07 6.13 4.77
CA ILE A 85 -5.45 6.30 4.31
C ILE A 85 -5.45 6.68 2.84
N LYS A 86 -6.15 5.91 2.02
CA LYS A 86 -6.40 6.26 0.63
C LYS A 86 -7.70 7.04 0.53
N ALA A 87 -7.61 8.29 0.09
CA ALA A 87 -8.73 9.22 0.01
C ALA A 87 -9.18 9.40 -1.44
N TYR A 88 -10.48 9.20 -1.69
CA TYR A 88 -11.12 9.41 -2.98
C TYR A 88 -12.07 10.58 -2.87
N PHE A 89 -11.98 11.55 -3.77
CA PHE A 89 -12.82 12.72 -3.85
C PHE A 89 -13.68 12.62 -5.10
N VAL A 90 -14.96 12.40 -4.91
CA VAL A 90 -15.92 12.12 -5.98
C VAL A 90 -16.95 13.25 -6.03
N PRO A 91 -16.91 14.15 -7.01
CA PRO A 91 -17.93 15.16 -7.18
C PRO A 91 -19.27 14.51 -7.58
N PHE A 92 -20.35 14.95 -6.97
CA PHE A 92 -21.70 14.53 -7.36
C PHE A 92 -22.50 15.72 -7.90
N LYS A 93 -23.42 15.43 -8.83
CA LYS A 93 -24.16 16.44 -9.56
C LYS A 93 -25.65 16.37 -9.24
N MET A 94 -26.35 17.48 -9.42
CA MET A 94 -27.80 17.56 -9.47
C MET A 94 -28.31 17.30 -10.90
N ASP A 95 -29.65 17.23 -11.05
CA ASP A 95 -30.35 16.99 -12.32
C ASP A 95 -30.02 18.01 -13.42
N ASN A 96 -29.50 19.19 -13.07
CA ASN A 96 -29.06 20.25 -13.98
C ASN A 96 -27.58 20.16 -14.40
N ASP A 97 -26.92 19.04 -14.18
CA ASP A 97 -25.50 18.76 -14.45
C ASP A 97 -24.49 19.64 -13.68
N LYS A 98 -24.96 20.47 -12.73
CA LYS A 98 -24.08 21.26 -11.84
C LYS A 98 -23.61 20.41 -10.66
N ILE A 99 -22.37 20.62 -10.27
CA ILE A 99 -21.80 19.98 -9.08
C ILE A 99 -22.56 20.46 -7.85
N ALA A 100 -23.10 19.51 -7.09
CA ALA A 100 -23.88 19.75 -5.88
C ALA A 100 -23.04 19.54 -4.61
N GLY A 101 -21.87 18.91 -4.76
CA GLY A 101 -20.97 18.66 -3.64
C GLY A 101 -19.92 17.62 -3.97
N ILE A 102 -19.21 17.19 -2.94
CA ILE A 102 -18.14 16.17 -3.03
C ILE A 102 -18.37 15.10 -1.98
N VAL A 103 -18.33 13.84 -2.40
CA VAL A 103 -18.22 12.69 -1.50
C VAL A 103 -16.77 12.31 -1.36
N CYS A 104 -16.27 12.29 -0.12
CA CYS A 104 -14.95 11.82 0.23
C CYS A 104 -15.07 10.41 0.81
N VAL A 105 -14.33 9.46 0.23
CA VAL A 105 -14.22 8.10 0.73
C VAL A 105 -12.80 7.87 1.22
N PHE A 106 -12.65 7.39 2.44
CA PHE A 106 -11.38 7.17 3.12
C PHE A 106 -11.23 5.69 3.46
N GLU A 107 -10.27 5.05 2.83
CA GLU A 107 -9.97 3.62 2.99
C GLU A 107 -8.67 3.46 3.77
N ASP A 108 -8.71 2.73 4.89
CA ASP A 108 -7.49 2.37 5.62
C ASP A 108 -6.78 1.24 4.86
N VAL A 109 -5.65 1.58 4.27
CA VAL A 109 -4.80 0.66 3.49
C VAL A 109 -3.49 0.33 4.23
N THR A 110 -3.44 0.57 5.55
CA THR A 110 -2.22 0.39 6.35
C THR A 110 -1.71 -1.04 6.30
N GLU A 111 -2.60 -2.03 6.40
CA GLU A 111 -2.20 -3.44 6.32
C GLU A 111 -1.62 -3.78 4.95
N GLN A 112 -2.26 -3.34 3.87
CA GLN A 112 -1.78 -3.54 2.50
C GLN A 112 -0.45 -2.85 2.25
N PHE A 113 -0.31 -1.60 2.74
CA PHE A 113 0.93 -0.84 2.64
C PHE A 113 2.09 -1.55 3.37
N ASN A 114 1.86 -2.00 4.60
CA ASN A 114 2.87 -2.71 5.40
C ASN A 114 3.25 -4.04 4.76
N LEU A 115 2.30 -4.77 4.20
CA LEU A 115 2.54 -6.04 3.50
C LEU A 115 3.40 -5.82 2.25
N GLU A 116 3.09 -4.81 1.45
CA GLU A 116 3.89 -4.47 0.25
C GLU A 116 5.30 -3.99 0.62
N ALA A 117 5.44 -3.17 1.66
CA ALA A 117 6.73 -2.73 2.17
C ALA A 117 7.58 -3.92 2.67
N ALA A 118 6.97 -4.85 3.41
CA ALA A 118 7.64 -6.07 3.85
C ALA A 118 8.09 -6.94 2.68
N ARG A 119 7.25 -7.07 1.63
CA ARG A 119 7.59 -7.79 0.41
C ARG A 119 8.77 -7.16 -0.33
N GLN A 120 8.78 -5.84 -0.47
CA GLN A 120 9.89 -5.11 -1.13
C GLN A 120 11.19 -5.27 -0.35
N LYS A 121 11.13 -5.15 0.98
CA LYS A 121 12.27 -5.38 1.87
C LYS A 121 12.83 -6.80 1.71
N PHE A 122 11.96 -7.81 1.73
CA PHE A 122 12.34 -9.21 1.52
C PHE A 122 13.06 -9.42 0.19
N VAL A 123 12.53 -8.89 -0.92
CA VAL A 123 13.17 -9.00 -2.24
C VAL A 123 14.55 -8.33 -2.25
N ALA A 124 14.70 -7.18 -1.60
CA ALA A 124 15.97 -6.48 -1.50
C ALA A 124 17.00 -7.29 -0.67
N GLU A 125 16.58 -7.85 0.46
CA GLU A 125 17.44 -8.69 1.31
C GLU A 125 17.91 -9.95 0.57
N VAL A 126 16.99 -10.68 -0.08
CA VAL A 126 17.33 -11.85 -0.89
C VAL A 126 18.34 -11.49 -2.00
N SER A 127 18.10 -10.38 -2.69
CA SER A 127 19.00 -9.93 -3.75
C SER A 127 20.41 -9.64 -3.22
N HIS A 128 20.53 -9.05 -2.03
CA HIS A 128 21.79 -8.77 -1.38
C HIS A 128 22.51 -10.06 -0.94
N GLU A 129 21.78 -10.99 -0.33
CA GLU A 129 22.31 -12.27 0.13
C GLU A 129 22.77 -13.17 -1.02
N LEU A 130 22.16 -13.05 -2.20
CA LEU A 130 22.60 -13.76 -3.42
C LEU A 130 23.82 -13.08 -4.09
N LYS A 131 23.90 -11.76 -4.04
CA LYS A 131 24.98 -11.01 -4.71
C LYS A 131 26.34 -11.27 -4.11
N THR A 132 26.44 -11.40 -2.79
CA THR A 132 27.70 -11.60 -2.07
C THR A 132 28.42 -12.89 -2.48
N PRO A 133 27.82 -14.09 -2.36
CA PRO A 133 28.44 -15.33 -2.78
C PRO A 133 28.75 -15.35 -4.29
N LEU A 134 27.84 -14.79 -5.11
CA LEU A 134 28.06 -14.70 -6.55
C LEU A 134 29.29 -13.86 -6.91
N THR A 135 29.51 -12.75 -6.20
CA THR A 135 30.70 -11.91 -6.38
C THR A 135 31.98 -12.68 -5.99
N THR A 136 31.93 -13.43 -4.89
CA THR A 136 33.04 -14.27 -4.43
C THR A 136 33.37 -15.35 -5.46
N ILE A 137 32.37 -16.10 -5.93
CA ILE A 137 32.52 -17.12 -6.99
C ILE A 137 33.19 -16.51 -8.22
N ARG A 138 32.67 -15.38 -8.69
CA ARG A 138 33.22 -14.68 -9.85
C ARG A 138 34.67 -14.28 -9.67
N THR A 139 35.02 -13.65 -8.54
CA THR A 139 36.37 -13.19 -8.23
C THR A 139 37.36 -14.33 -8.22
N TYR A 140 37.08 -15.43 -7.52
CA TYR A 140 37.98 -16.59 -7.47
C TYR A 140 38.09 -17.29 -8.82
N THR A 141 37.03 -17.36 -9.59
CA THR A 141 37.07 -17.94 -10.94
C THR A 141 37.91 -17.08 -11.89
N GLU A 142 37.74 -15.75 -11.87
CA GLU A 142 38.56 -14.82 -12.66
C GLU A 142 40.02 -14.89 -12.27
N THR A 143 40.33 -15.01 -10.97
CA THR A 143 41.70 -15.16 -10.47
C THR A 143 42.35 -16.44 -10.97
N LEU A 144 41.62 -17.56 -10.93
CA LEU A 144 42.12 -18.84 -11.50
C LEU A 144 42.44 -18.73 -12.99
N LEU A 145 41.56 -18.13 -13.76
CA LEU A 145 41.76 -17.95 -15.21
C LEU A 145 42.91 -17.03 -15.56
N ASN A 146 43.22 -16.07 -14.68
CA ASN A 146 44.29 -15.08 -14.88
C ASN A 146 45.68 -15.56 -14.43
N GLY A 147 45.94 -16.88 -14.27
CA GLY A 147 47.26 -17.44 -14.14
C GLY A 147 47.55 -18.28 -12.90
N TYR A 148 46.54 -18.58 -12.08
CA TYR A 148 46.73 -19.42 -10.89
C TYR A 148 46.32 -20.89 -11.10
N LEU A 149 46.03 -21.33 -12.34
CA LEU A 149 45.66 -22.71 -12.67
C LEU A 149 46.86 -23.66 -12.53
N ASP A 150 48.10 -23.18 -12.75
CA ASP A 150 49.32 -23.98 -12.69
C ASP A 150 49.77 -24.21 -11.25
N ASP A 151 49.42 -23.34 -10.30
CA ASP A 151 49.63 -23.60 -8.88
C ASP A 151 48.51 -24.46 -8.31
N LYS A 152 48.72 -25.78 -8.39
CA LYS A 152 47.71 -26.78 -7.97
C LYS A 152 47.20 -26.56 -6.55
N LYS A 153 48.04 -26.10 -5.61
CA LYS A 153 47.66 -25.89 -4.21
C LYS A 153 46.69 -24.72 -4.08
N THR A 154 47.02 -23.60 -4.72
CA THR A 154 46.18 -22.40 -4.73
C THR A 154 44.89 -22.62 -5.53
N ALA A 155 44.98 -23.31 -6.67
CA ALA A 155 43.80 -23.64 -7.48
C ALA A 155 42.78 -24.48 -6.71
N VAL A 156 43.21 -25.52 -6.01
CA VAL A 156 42.30 -26.35 -5.18
C VAL A 156 41.67 -25.54 -4.05
N LYS A 157 42.42 -24.64 -3.39
CA LYS A 157 41.88 -23.78 -2.35
C LYS A 157 40.78 -22.85 -2.90
N PHE A 158 41.01 -22.24 -4.06
CA PHE A 158 40.03 -21.33 -4.67
C PHE A 158 38.78 -22.08 -5.15
N LEU A 159 38.94 -23.27 -5.76
CA LEU A 159 37.81 -24.11 -6.15
C LEU A 159 36.96 -24.57 -4.97
N ASN A 160 37.57 -24.92 -3.84
CA ASN A 160 36.83 -25.23 -2.61
C ASN A 160 35.99 -24.02 -2.13
N THR A 161 36.56 -22.81 -2.16
CA THR A 161 35.82 -21.60 -1.81
C THR A 161 34.63 -21.38 -2.76
N VAL A 162 34.82 -21.57 -4.07
CA VAL A 162 33.71 -21.49 -5.06
C VAL A 162 32.62 -22.51 -4.77
N GLN A 163 33.01 -23.73 -4.42
CA GLN A 163 32.07 -24.80 -4.05
C GLN A 163 31.29 -24.43 -2.79
N ASP A 164 31.97 -23.99 -1.74
CA ASP A 164 31.33 -23.58 -0.47
C ASP A 164 30.30 -22.45 -0.68
N GLU A 165 30.61 -21.47 -1.52
CA GLU A 165 29.68 -20.38 -1.84
C GLU A 165 28.48 -20.85 -2.69
N ALA A 166 28.68 -21.78 -3.63
CA ALA A 166 27.60 -22.40 -4.40
C ALA A 166 26.66 -23.22 -3.50
N ASP A 167 27.19 -23.95 -2.52
CA ASP A 167 26.40 -24.70 -1.55
C ASP A 167 25.56 -23.78 -0.66
N LYS A 168 26.13 -22.64 -0.22
CA LYS A 168 25.38 -21.61 0.52
C LYS A 168 24.23 -21.04 -0.32
N MET A 169 24.45 -20.74 -1.60
CA MET A 169 23.39 -20.27 -2.50
C MET A 169 22.29 -21.33 -2.65
N THR A 170 22.65 -22.59 -2.78
CA THR A 170 21.68 -23.69 -2.89
C THR A 170 20.82 -23.80 -1.64
N ALA A 171 21.42 -23.72 -0.44
CA ALA A 171 20.69 -23.71 0.82
C ALA A 171 19.74 -22.51 0.95
N LEU A 172 20.18 -21.31 0.53
CA LEU A 172 19.36 -20.11 0.53
C LEU A 172 18.12 -20.27 -0.37
N VAL A 173 18.32 -20.77 -1.59
CA VAL A 173 17.20 -21.02 -2.53
C VAL A 173 16.21 -22.04 -1.97
N GLN A 174 16.70 -23.13 -1.34
CA GLN A 174 15.83 -24.13 -0.71
C GLN A 174 14.98 -23.51 0.42
N ASN A 175 15.59 -22.67 1.27
CA ASN A 175 14.88 -21.98 2.34
C ASN A 175 13.79 -21.03 1.79
N LEU A 176 14.07 -20.31 0.70
CA LEU A 176 13.11 -19.44 0.04
C LEU A 176 11.92 -20.23 -0.55
N LEU A 177 12.18 -21.40 -1.14
CA LEU A 177 11.12 -22.27 -1.66
C LEU A 177 10.22 -22.83 -0.55
N ILE A 178 10.80 -23.15 0.60
CA ILE A 178 10.03 -23.59 1.78
C ILE A 178 9.13 -22.46 2.27
N LEU A 179 9.65 -21.24 2.44
CA LEU A 179 8.87 -20.06 2.84
C LEU A 179 7.72 -19.79 1.87
N SER A 180 7.99 -19.81 0.56
CA SER A 180 6.97 -19.62 -0.47
C SER A 180 5.83 -20.63 -0.39
N ARG A 181 6.13 -21.89 -0.08
CA ARG A 181 5.09 -22.94 0.10
C ARG A 181 4.23 -22.70 1.33
N PHE A 182 4.81 -22.25 2.44
CA PHE A 182 4.05 -21.92 3.66
C PHE A 182 3.09 -20.75 3.44
N ASP A 183 3.50 -19.74 2.67
CA ASP A 183 2.64 -18.60 2.35
C ASP A 183 1.45 -19.01 1.45
N MET A 184 1.66 -19.91 0.49
CA MET A 184 0.59 -20.44 -0.35
C MET A 184 -0.43 -21.27 0.45
N GLN A 185 0.00 -22.09 1.38
CA GLN A 185 -0.90 -22.88 2.24
C GLN A 185 -1.77 -22.00 3.17
N LYS A 186 -1.23 -20.89 3.68
CA LYS A 186 -2.01 -19.93 4.46
C LYS A 186 -3.11 -19.26 3.64
N VAL A 187 -2.88 -19.03 2.36
CA VAL A 187 -3.87 -18.44 1.44
C VAL A 187 -4.97 -19.44 1.10
N GLU A 188 -4.64 -20.71 0.88
CA GLU A 188 -5.63 -21.77 0.61
C GLU A 188 -6.52 -22.04 1.82
N ASN A 189 -5.96 -22.16 3.01
CA ASN A 189 -6.75 -22.37 4.24
C ASN A 189 -7.66 -21.17 4.58
N ARG A 190 -7.37 -19.96 4.11
CA ARG A 190 -8.29 -18.82 4.24
C ARG A 190 -9.45 -18.86 3.27
N LYS A 191 -9.31 -19.50 2.12
CA LYS A 191 -10.39 -19.63 1.11
C LYS A 191 -11.39 -20.72 1.44
N GLU A 192 -11.04 -21.70 2.27
CA GLU A 192 -11.95 -22.77 2.70
C GLU A 192 -12.86 -22.38 3.89
N LEU A 193 -12.66 -21.19 4.49
CA LEU A 193 -13.43 -20.69 5.63
C LEU A 193 -14.54 -19.68 5.23
N PHE A 194 -14.79 -19.49 3.94
CA PHE A 194 -15.88 -18.72 3.36
C PHE A 194 -16.63 -19.58 2.31
#